data_3cec9cc98dcaf9b0d75a25c8cca95f04
#
_entry.id   3cec9cc98dcaf9b0d75a25c8cca95f04
#
_cell.length_a   1.000
_cell.length_b   1.000
_cell.length_c   1.000
_cell.angle_alpha   90.00
_cell.angle_beta   90.00
_cell.angle_gamma   90.00
#
_symmetry.space_group_name_H-M   'P 1'
#
loop_
_entity.id
_entity.type
_entity.pdbx_description
1 polymer ?
#
loop_
_entity_poly.entity_id
_entity_poly.type
_entity_poly.pdbx_seq_one_letter_code
_entity_poly.pdbx_strand_id
1 'polypeptide(L)'
;MKRLFILFVLLIPASVVMSQQAGQTSLPYKWEEITSPRFSEAVALAGGVCVIPMGVIEKHGPHLPLGTDMFESRETAFRAARKEYAIVFPPYFAGQIFEARHQAGTIAYSNELLWKMLEETCEELSRNGLKKIILKNGHGGNTSFLQYFCQSQLASRKDYIVV
;
A
#
# COMPACT_ATOMS: atom_id res chain seq x y z
N MET A 1 -53.69 -41.84 -50.55
CA MET A 1 -52.37 -42.01 -49.96
C MET A 1 -52.10 -40.81 -49.10
N LYS A 2 -52.26 -40.90 -47.76
CA LYS A 2 -52.02 -39.82 -46.80
C LYS A 2 -50.58 -39.95 -46.24
N ARG A 3 -49.73 -38.99 -46.52
CA ARG A 3 -48.35 -38.92 -45.96
C ARG A 3 -48.41 -38.32 -44.56
N LEU A 4 -48.06 -39.13 -43.55
CA LEU A 4 -47.92 -38.71 -42.15
C LEU A 4 -46.54 -38.12 -41.98
N PHE A 5 -46.46 -36.83 -41.70
CA PHE A 5 -45.21 -36.14 -41.29
C PHE A 5 -45.05 -36.26 -39.77
N ILE A 6 -44.10 -37.08 -39.34
CA ILE A 6 -43.69 -37.13 -37.90
C ILE A 6 -42.67 -36.04 -37.66
N LEU A 7 -43.07 -35.04 -36.87
CA LEU A 7 -42.18 -33.99 -36.42
C LEU A 7 -41.40 -34.45 -35.16
N PHE A 8 -40.11 -34.72 -35.35
CA PHE A 8 -39.23 -35.02 -34.22
C PHE A 8 -38.85 -33.70 -33.54
N VAL A 9 -39.42 -33.42 -32.35
CA VAL A 9 -38.98 -32.32 -31.48
C VAL A 9 -37.82 -32.84 -30.64
N LEU A 10 -36.62 -32.43 -30.99
CA LEU A 10 -35.42 -32.63 -30.19
C LEU A 10 -35.49 -31.71 -28.94
N LEU A 11 -35.87 -32.28 -27.80
CA LEU A 11 -35.71 -31.66 -26.49
C LEU A 11 -34.23 -31.69 -26.14
N ILE A 12 -33.54 -30.57 -26.35
CA ILE A 12 -32.19 -30.32 -25.80
C ILE A 12 -32.38 -29.97 -24.32
N PRO A 13 -31.84 -30.77 -23.37
CA PRO A 13 -31.85 -30.34 -21.98
C PRO A 13 -30.92 -29.13 -21.87
N ALA A 14 -31.47 -27.97 -21.58
CA ALA A 14 -30.72 -26.80 -21.18
C ALA A 14 -30.06 -27.09 -19.82
N SER A 15 -28.88 -27.72 -19.87
CA SER A 15 -27.97 -27.72 -18.75
C SER A 15 -27.51 -26.30 -18.56
N VAL A 16 -28.20 -25.55 -17.67
CA VAL A 16 -27.72 -24.29 -17.15
C VAL A 16 -26.46 -24.60 -16.36
N VAL A 17 -25.33 -24.54 -17.05
CA VAL A 17 -24.04 -24.41 -16.39
C VAL A 17 -24.05 -23.04 -15.72
N MET A 18 -24.56 -22.98 -14.49
CA MET A 18 -24.26 -21.89 -13.59
C MET A 18 -22.75 -21.98 -13.31
N SER A 19 -21.96 -21.33 -14.15
CA SER A 19 -20.63 -20.91 -13.80
C SER A 19 -20.79 -20.00 -12.59
N GLN A 20 -20.72 -20.58 -11.40
CA GLN A 20 -20.35 -19.85 -10.21
C GLN A 20 -18.90 -19.39 -10.44
N GLN A 21 -18.73 -18.29 -11.16
CA GLN A 21 -17.63 -17.41 -10.90
C GLN A 21 -17.85 -16.88 -9.48
N ALA A 22 -17.43 -17.70 -8.49
CA ALA A 22 -17.03 -17.18 -7.21
C ALA A 22 -15.96 -16.14 -7.56
N GLY A 23 -16.35 -14.87 -7.62
CA GLY A 23 -15.43 -13.78 -7.76
C GLY A 23 -14.46 -13.91 -6.61
N GLN A 24 -13.29 -14.48 -6.84
CA GLN A 24 -12.12 -14.24 -6.01
C GLN A 24 -11.88 -12.74 -6.12
N THR A 25 -12.52 -11.99 -5.23
CA THR A 25 -12.13 -10.60 -5.02
C THR A 25 -10.68 -10.68 -4.58
N SER A 26 -9.77 -10.32 -5.51
CA SER A 26 -8.35 -10.22 -5.19
C SER A 26 -8.21 -9.41 -3.91
N LEU A 27 -7.33 -9.86 -2.99
CA LEU A 27 -7.06 -9.11 -1.77
C LEU A 27 -6.64 -7.69 -2.14
N PRO A 28 -7.24 -6.66 -1.53
CA PRO A 28 -6.74 -5.31 -1.71
C PRO A 28 -5.30 -5.24 -1.16
N TYR A 29 -4.44 -4.48 -1.83
CA TYR A 29 -3.09 -4.22 -1.37
C TYR A 29 -2.97 -2.95 -0.52
N LYS A 30 -3.99 -2.09 -0.52
CA LYS A 30 -4.03 -0.91 0.35
C LYS A 30 -4.50 -1.33 1.73
N TRP A 31 -3.70 -1.04 2.74
CA TRP A 31 -4.00 -1.41 4.12
C TRP A 31 -5.41 -1.05 4.56
N GLU A 32 -5.82 0.20 4.30
CA GLU A 32 -7.10 0.74 4.70
C GLU A 32 -8.31 0.10 4.02
N GLU A 33 -8.09 -0.67 2.96
CA GLU A 33 -9.14 -1.40 2.24
C GLU A 33 -9.21 -2.89 2.67
N ILE A 34 -8.23 -3.39 3.44
CA ILE A 34 -8.21 -4.77 3.92
C ILE A 34 -9.10 -4.87 5.16
N THR A 35 -10.07 -5.78 5.13
CA THR A 35 -10.90 -6.04 6.31
C THR A 35 -10.14 -6.85 7.36
N SER A 36 -10.41 -6.61 8.65
CA SER A 36 -9.71 -7.28 9.75
C SER A 36 -9.71 -8.82 9.64
N PRO A 37 -10.80 -9.51 9.27
CA PRO A 37 -10.78 -10.97 9.11
C PRO A 37 -9.85 -11.47 7.99
N ARG A 38 -9.57 -10.65 6.97
CA ARG A 38 -8.71 -11.02 5.84
C ARG A 38 -7.25 -10.54 5.99
N PHE A 39 -6.95 -9.82 7.07
CA PHE A 39 -5.63 -9.19 7.23
C PHE A 39 -4.49 -10.23 7.31
N SER A 40 -4.68 -11.32 8.06
CA SER A 40 -3.66 -12.38 8.15
C SER A 40 -3.40 -13.07 6.80
N GLU A 41 -4.43 -13.24 5.97
CA GLU A 41 -4.30 -13.75 4.61
C GLU A 41 -3.46 -12.79 3.73
N ALA A 42 -3.73 -11.48 3.85
CA ALA A 42 -2.97 -10.46 3.12
C ALA A 42 -1.50 -10.42 3.54
N VAL A 43 -1.22 -10.51 4.85
CA VAL A 43 0.17 -10.59 5.37
C VAL A 43 0.91 -11.81 4.83
N ALA A 44 0.25 -12.97 4.81
CA ALA A 44 0.83 -14.20 4.28
C ALA A 44 1.11 -14.08 2.77
N LEU A 45 0.16 -13.55 1.99
CA LEU A 45 0.31 -13.33 0.55
C LEU A 45 1.43 -12.32 0.25
N ALA A 46 1.58 -11.27 1.06
CA ALA A 46 2.66 -10.30 0.95
C ALA A 46 4.02 -10.83 1.41
N GLY A 47 4.10 -12.06 1.94
CA GLY A 47 5.34 -12.60 2.53
C GLY A 47 5.88 -11.72 3.67
N GLY A 48 5.01 -11.00 4.38
CA GLY A 48 5.35 -10.06 5.44
C GLY A 48 5.96 -8.73 4.95
N VAL A 49 5.77 -8.38 3.67
CA VAL A 49 6.27 -7.12 3.09
C VAL A 49 5.23 -6.01 3.24
N CYS A 50 5.66 -4.86 3.75
CA CYS A 50 4.91 -3.62 3.75
C CYS A 50 5.72 -2.49 3.11
N VAL A 51 5.08 -1.70 2.25
CA VAL A 51 5.65 -0.48 1.69
C VAL A 51 5.02 0.72 2.37
N ILE A 52 5.82 1.58 3.00
CA ILE A 52 5.39 2.88 3.52
C ILE A 52 5.68 3.94 2.46
N PRO A 53 4.65 4.48 1.78
CA PRO A 53 4.83 5.54 0.79
C PRO A 53 4.97 6.88 1.51
N MET A 54 6.20 7.36 1.65
CA MET A 54 6.54 8.58 2.41
C MET A 54 6.62 9.80 1.51
N GLY A 55 5.83 10.79 1.81
CA GLY A 55 5.89 12.11 1.19
C GLY A 55 5.84 13.19 2.26
N VAL A 56 5.68 14.44 1.85
CA VAL A 56 5.43 15.57 2.75
C VAL A 56 4.31 16.44 2.18
N ILE A 57 3.85 17.38 2.98
CA ILE A 57 2.93 18.44 2.56
C ILE A 57 3.72 19.72 2.47
N GLU A 58 4.02 20.15 1.25
CA GLU A 58 4.82 21.36 1.00
C GLU A 58 4.46 22.06 -0.32
N LYS A 59 4.99 23.26 -0.50
CA LYS A 59 4.79 24.03 -1.71
C LYS A 59 5.70 23.54 -2.86
N HIS A 60 5.07 23.13 -3.97
CA HIS A 60 5.73 22.77 -5.23
C HIS A 60 5.50 23.83 -6.32
N GLY A 61 5.88 25.06 -6.06
CA GLY A 61 5.57 26.18 -6.95
C GLY A 61 4.06 26.56 -6.94
N PRO A 62 3.60 27.40 -7.89
CA PRO A 62 2.21 27.87 -7.92
C PRO A 62 1.24 26.89 -8.60
N HIS A 63 1.73 25.82 -9.23
CA HIS A 63 0.97 25.00 -10.17
C HIS A 63 0.74 23.56 -9.70
N LEU A 64 1.45 23.08 -8.67
CA LEU A 64 1.26 21.73 -8.14
C LEU A 64 0.58 21.76 -6.76
N PRO A 65 -0.21 20.72 -6.44
CA PRO A 65 -0.83 20.63 -5.11
C PRO A 65 0.21 20.38 -4.02
N LEU A 66 -0.08 20.82 -2.80
CA LEU A 66 0.79 20.64 -1.64
C LEU A 66 1.16 19.19 -1.33
N GLY A 67 0.29 18.24 -1.68
CA GLY A 67 0.49 16.81 -1.45
C GLY A 67 1.18 16.07 -2.61
N THR A 68 1.85 16.76 -3.52
CA THR A 68 2.49 16.15 -4.72
C THR A 68 3.36 14.95 -4.35
N ASP A 69 4.29 15.11 -3.41
CA ASP A 69 5.19 14.04 -2.95
C ASP A 69 4.44 12.82 -2.42
N MET A 70 3.41 13.07 -1.63
CA MET A 70 2.56 12.02 -1.08
C MET A 70 1.80 11.26 -2.19
N PHE A 71 1.24 11.96 -3.16
CA PHE A 71 0.51 11.35 -4.27
C PHE A 71 1.44 10.52 -5.16
N GLU A 72 2.60 11.06 -5.52
CA GLU A 72 3.59 10.36 -6.34
C GLU A 72 4.14 9.11 -5.65
N SER A 73 4.53 9.26 -4.38
CA SER A 73 5.03 8.17 -3.57
C SER A 73 4.02 7.03 -3.49
N ARG A 74 2.76 7.37 -3.21
CA ARG A 74 1.68 6.41 -3.06
C ARG A 74 1.33 5.71 -4.37
N GLU A 75 1.22 6.44 -5.47
CA GLU A 75 0.95 5.83 -6.78
C GLU A 75 2.08 4.91 -7.22
N THR A 76 3.34 5.27 -6.94
CA THR A 76 4.48 4.40 -7.23
C THR A 76 4.41 3.10 -6.42
N ALA A 77 4.08 3.18 -5.13
CA ALA A 77 3.89 2.00 -4.28
C ALA A 77 2.73 1.12 -4.80
N PHE A 78 1.63 1.72 -5.24
CA PHE A 78 0.50 0.98 -5.82
C PHE A 78 0.88 0.26 -7.12
N ARG A 79 1.68 0.89 -7.98
CA ARG A 79 2.17 0.25 -9.21
C ARG A 79 3.08 -0.93 -8.91
N ALA A 80 3.92 -0.83 -7.89
CA ALA A 80 4.74 -1.93 -7.44
C ALA A 80 3.89 -3.08 -6.88
N ALA A 81 2.95 -2.78 -5.98
CA ALA A 81 2.08 -3.78 -5.35
C ALA A 81 1.15 -4.51 -6.34
N ARG A 82 0.82 -3.88 -7.47
CA ARG A 82 0.09 -4.55 -8.57
C ARG A 82 0.94 -5.55 -9.34
N LYS A 83 2.26 -5.42 -9.33
CA LYS A 83 3.20 -6.34 -10.02
C LYS A 83 3.64 -7.47 -9.10
N GLU A 84 3.94 -7.14 -7.86
CA GLU A 84 4.33 -8.06 -6.80
C GLU A 84 3.57 -7.66 -5.54
N TYR A 85 2.71 -8.56 -5.04
CA TYR A 85 1.81 -8.22 -3.95
C TYR A 85 2.58 -7.86 -2.69
N ALA A 86 2.36 -6.65 -2.21
CA ALA A 86 2.83 -6.14 -0.93
C ALA A 86 1.72 -5.28 -0.32
N ILE A 87 1.62 -5.21 1.00
CA ILE A 87 0.68 -4.31 1.66
C ILE A 87 1.25 -2.90 1.60
N VAL A 88 0.46 -1.96 1.08
CA VAL A 88 0.84 -0.54 1.05
C VAL A 88 0.19 0.17 2.23
N PHE A 89 1.03 0.75 3.09
CA PHE A 89 0.61 1.52 4.26
C PHE A 89 -0.23 2.75 3.85
N PRO A 90 -1.16 3.23 4.69
CA PRO A 90 -1.90 4.46 4.45
C PRO A 90 -1.00 5.66 4.14
N PRO A 91 -1.54 6.79 3.62
CA PRO A 91 -0.73 7.95 3.29
C PRO A 91 0.14 8.39 4.47
N TYR A 92 1.46 8.39 4.26
CA TYR A 92 2.43 8.82 5.25
C TYR A 92 3.05 10.16 4.80
N PHE A 93 2.59 11.26 5.39
CA PHE A 93 2.99 12.62 5.01
C PHE A 93 3.94 13.28 6.02
N ALA A 94 4.32 12.57 7.08
CA ALA A 94 5.24 13.05 8.07
C ALA A 94 6.68 12.83 7.61
N GLY A 95 7.38 13.91 7.30
CA GLY A 95 8.76 13.87 6.82
C GLY A 95 9.51 15.15 7.13
N GLN A 96 10.81 15.16 6.85
CA GLN A 96 11.68 16.30 7.08
C GLN A 96 11.44 17.38 6.02
N ILE A 97 11.01 18.59 6.44
CA ILE A 97 10.70 19.72 5.56
C ILE A 97 10.87 21.08 6.28
N PHE A 98 11.81 21.19 7.19
CA PHE A 98 12.02 22.43 7.95
C PHE A 98 12.39 23.63 7.10
N GLU A 99 13.13 23.41 6.02
CA GLU A 99 13.59 24.45 5.10
C GLU A 99 12.43 25.19 4.42
N ALA A 100 11.30 24.51 4.19
CA ALA A 100 10.10 25.10 3.60
C ALA A 100 9.01 25.48 4.62
N ARG A 101 9.29 25.41 5.91
CA ARG A 101 8.33 25.74 6.99
C ARG A 101 7.72 27.13 6.87
N HIS A 102 8.44 28.08 6.29
CA HIS A 102 7.97 29.46 6.05
C HIS A 102 6.94 29.57 4.92
N GLN A 103 6.76 28.52 4.11
CA GLN A 103 5.80 28.51 3.00
C GLN A 103 4.40 28.16 3.50
N ALA A 104 3.40 28.86 2.95
CA ALA A 104 2.00 28.61 3.28
C ALA A 104 1.59 27.17 2.88
N GLY A 105 0.92 26.47 3.78
CA GLY A 105 0.44 25.12 3.58
C GLY A 105 1.46 24.01 3.88
N THR A 106 2.72 24.33 4.18
CA THR A 106 3.71 23.36 4.61
C THR A 106 3.43 22.87 6.04
N ILE A 107 3.53 21.55 6.26
CA ILE A 107 3.42 20.92 7.58
C ILE A 107 4.78 20.36 7.97
N ALA A 108 5.48 21.05 8.88
CA ALA A 108 6.80 20.66 9.36
C ALA A 108 6.74 20.23 10.82
N TYR A 109 6.89 18.95 11.08
CA TYR A 109 7.03 18.39 12.42
C TYR A 109 8.48 18.44 12.90
N SER A 110 8.70 18.37 14.22
CA SER A 110 10.05 18.24 14.77
C SER A 110 10.69 16.90 14.37
N ASN A 111 12.02 16.90 14.22
CA ASN A 111 12.76 15.68 13.90
C ASN A 111 12.56 14.58 14.96
N GLU A 112 12.44 14.97 16.22
CA GLU A 112 12.16 14.07 17.34
C GLU A 112 10.81 13.36 17.15
N LEU A 113 9.75 14.12 16.80
CA LEU A 113 8.44 13.55 16.54
C LEU A 113 8.46 12.64 15.31
N LEU A 114 9.11 13.07 14.21
CA LEU A 114 9.23 12.28 12.99
C LEU A 114 9.93 10.94 13.25
N TRP A 115 11.00 10.98 14.01
CA TRP A 115 11.75 9.78 14.40
C TRP A 115 10.89 8.82 15.18
N LYS A 116 10.27 9.31 16.25
CA LYS A 116 9.46 8.50 17.15
C LYS A 116 8.24 7.88 16.43
N MET A 117 7.59 8.68 15.60
CA MET A 117 6.43 8.24 14.82
C MET A 117 6.80 7.15 13.82
N LEU A 118 7.95 7.27 13.14
CA LEU A 118 8.41 6.25 12.19
C LEU A 118 8.84 4.97 12.93
N GLU A 119 9.53 5.09 14.05
CA GLU A 119 9.95 3.97 14.88
C GLU A 119 8.73 3.18 15.38
N GLU A 120 7.76 3.84 16.00
CA GLU A 120 6.54 3.18 16.48
C GLU A 120 5.72 2.60 15.33
N THR A 121 5.70 3.25 14.16
CA THR A 121 5.07 2.69 12.98
C THR A 121 5.71 1.37 12.58
N CYS A 122 7.05 1.30 12.52
CA CYS A 122 7.75 0.05 12.20
C CYS A 122 7.50 -1.05 13.24
N GLU A 123 7.44 -0.70 14.52
CA GLU A 123 7.12 -1.63 15.59
C GLU A 123 5.68 -2.19 15.47
N GLU A 124 4.71 -1.31 15.18
CA GLU A 124 3.32 -1.72 14.97
C GLU A 124 3.12 -2.56 13.70
N LEU A 125 3.85 -2.25 12.62
CA LEU A 125 3.86 -3.11 11.43
C LEU A 125 4.40 -4.51 11.78
N SER A 126 5.51 -4.56 12.49
CA SER A 126 6.11 -5.81 12.95
C SER A 126 5.17 -6.62 13.83
N ARG A 127 4.49 -5.97 14.80
CA ARG A 127 3.49 -6.60 15.66
C ARG A 127 2.35 -7.23 14.85
N ASN A 128 2.00 -6.62 13.73
CA ASN A 128 0.96 -7.11 12.81
C ASN A 128 1.48 -8.14 11.78
N GLY A 129 2.72 -8.62 11.91
CA GLY A 129 3.29 -9.66 11.05
C GLY A 129 4.03 -9.15 9.81
N LEU A 130 4.14 -7.84 9.62
CA LEU A 130 4.85 -7.22 8.51
C LEU A 130 6.30 -6.95 8.90
N LYS A 131 7.15 -7.95 8.70
CA LYS A 131 8.55 -7.97 9.16
C LYS A 131 9.55 -7.39 8.16
N LYS A 132 9.12 -7.07 6.94
CA LYS A 132 9.95 -6.53 5.86
C LYS A 132 9.36 -5.19 5.45
N ILE A 133 9.94 -4.11 5.94
CA ILE A 133 9.41 -2.74 5.79
C ILE A 133 10.24 -1.99 4.76
N ILE A 134 9.60 -1.51 3.72
CA ILE A 134 10.23 -0.72 2.66
C ILE A 134 9.78 0.73 2.80
N LEU A 135 10.72 1.64 3.04
CA LEU A 135 10.45 3.08 3.08
C LEU A 135 10.56 3.66 1.67
N LYS A 136 9.44 3.79 0.95
CA LYS A 136 9.43 4.39 -0.40
C LYS A 136 9.45 5.89 -0.28
N ASN A 137 10.64 6.48 -0.39
CA ASN A 137 10.81 7.92 -0.32
C ASN A 137 10.20 8.65 -1.55
N GLY A 138 9.41 9.66 -1.31
CA GLY A 138 8.83 10.56 -2.31
C GLY A 138 9.27 12.01 -2.16
N HIS A 139 10.15 12.33 -1.19
CA HIS A 139 10.56 13.68 -0.87
C HIS A 139 12.09 13.79 -0.70
N GLY A 140 12.71 14.71 -1.39
CA GLY A 140 14.18 14.89 -1.36
C GLY A 140 14.75 15.13 0.02
N GLY A 141 14.08 15.94 0.85
CA GLY A 141 14.50 16.26 2.22
C GLY A 141 14.55 15.06 3.16
N ASN A 142 13.79 14.01 2.88
CA ASN A 142 13.81 12.78 3.66
C ASN A 142 15.07 11.93 3.47
N THR A 143 15.84 12.12 2.40
CA THR A 143 16.90 11.18 2.01
C THR A 143 17.88 10.88 3.12
N SER A 144 18.53 11.89 3.67
CA SER A 144 19.52 11.71 4.77
C SER A 144 18.87 11.19 6.06
N PHE A 145 17.67 11.67 6.37
CA PHE A 145 16.90 11.25 7.52
C PHE A 145 16.60 9.75 7.48
N LEU A 146 16.06 9.25 6.36
CA LEU A 146 15.68 7.86 6.21
C LEU A 146 16.89 6.92 6.17
N GLN A 147 17.99 7.34 5.50
CA GLN A 147 19.23 6.58 5.52
C GLN A 147 19.76 6.40 6.94
N TYR A 148 19.84 7.49 7.73
CA TYR A 148 20.27 7.42 9.11
C TYR A 148 19.29 6.63 9.98
N PHE A 149 17.99 6.78 9.77
CA PHE A 149 16.98 5.99 10.46
C PHE A 149 17.19 4.49 10.25
N CYS A 150 17.35 4.03 9.00
CA CYS A 150 17.60 2.62 8.70
C CYS A 150 18.89 2.11 9.34
N GLN A 151 19.97 2.88 9.29
CA GLN A 151 21.24 2.52 9.94
C GLN A 151 21.11 2.42 11.47
N SER A 152 20.35 3.32 12.08
CA SER A 152 20.17 3.34 13.53
C SER A 152 19.41 2.13 14.06
N GLN A 153 18.54 1.51 13.22
CA GLN A 153 17.82 0.30 13.62
C GLN A 153 18.76 -0.89 13.89
N LEU A 154 19.99 -0.82 13.41
CA LEU A 154 21.03 -1.82 13.69
C LEU A 154 21.62 -1.72 15.11
N ALA A 155 21.34 -0.67 15.86
CA ALA A 155 21.85 -0.48 17.23
C ALA A 155 21.35 -1.56 18.23
N SER A 156 20.22 -2.17 17.94
CA SER A 156 19.68 -3.28 18.73
C SER A 156 19.01 -4.31 17.82
N ARG A 157 18.95 -5.56 18.29
CA ARG A 157 18.25 -6.60 17.54
C ARG A 157 16.75 -6.30 17.47
N LYS A 158 16.23 -6.17 16.27
CA LYS A 158 14.80 -6.06 15.97
C LYS A 158 14.30 -7.39 15.39
N ASP A 159 13.00 -7.60 15.44
CA ASP A 159 12.34 -8.75 14.80
C ASP A 159 11.78 -8.39 13.40
N TYR A 160 12.22 -7.24 12.86
CA TYR A 160 11.90 -6.75 11.53
C TYR A 160 13.14 -6.15 10.85
N ILE A 161 13.04 -5.99 9.54
CA ILE A 161 14.02 -5.29 8.71
C ILE A 161 13.32 -4.06 8.12
N VAL A 162 14.03 -2.93 8.12
CA VAL A 162 13.60 -1.70 7.44
C VAL A 162 14.67 -1.22 6.46
N VAL A 163 14.26 -0.86 5.25
CA VAL A 163 15.13 -0.40 4.15
C VAL A 163 14.50 0.75 3.39
#